data_b7b90237ef75934f76b6529cd806693a
#
_entry.id   b7b90237ef75934f76b6529cd806693a
#
_cell.length_a   1.000
_cell.length_b   1.000
_cell.length_c   1.000
_cell.angle_alpha   90.00
_cell.angle_beta   90.00
_cell.angle_gamma   90.00
#
_symmetry.space_group_name_H-M   'P 1'
#
loop_
_entity.id
_entity.type
_entity.pdbx_description
1 polymer ?
#
loop_
_entity_poly.entity_id
_entity_poly.type
_entity_poly.pdbx_seq_one_letter_code
_entity_poly.pdbx_strand_id
1 'polypeptide(L)'
;MSVIEDLRDMGKLMVERGLVAGPGGNTSGRDGNRMICSPSGYDVDRIADDEWSVVDMETGKHLSGPRPTSEWEMHLRILKARPNANFVCHAHPPITTGLISGGMEILPWTPDFVAYVDLVYYLPFVKPSSTELAVRVEEGVRAGNNAVALRNHGVVTWGTAWRQAFSKMIIIEDTAKTQMAALIAGKPQPLSEAEVNHVRGMEVEAYRR
;
A
#
# COMPACT_ATOMS: atom_id res chain seq x y z
N MET A 1 16.59 -3.18 -13.91
CA MET A 1 15.22 -2.89 -14.38
C MET A 1 14.97 -1.41 -14.15
N SER A 2 14.24 -0.77 -15.04
CA SER A 2 13.85 0.64 -14.87
C SER A 2 12.69 0.74 -13.88
N VAL A 3 12.47 1.92 -13.29
CA VAL A 3 11.31 2.16 -12.40
C VAL A 3 9.99 1.88 -13.12
N ILE A 4 9.90 2.17 -14.42
CA ILE A 4 8.70 1.91 -15.23
C ILE A 4 8.43 0.41 -15.37
N GLU A 5 9.45 -0.42 -15.64
CA GLU A 5 9.30 -1.89 -15.69
C GLU A 5 8.81 -2.44 -14.35
N ASP A 6 9.38 -1.97 -13.24
CA ASP A 6 8.98 -2.37 -11.88
C ASP A 6 7.52 -1.98 -11.57
N LEU A 7 7.10 -0.78 -11.97
CA LEU A 7 5.72 -0.30 -11.78
C LEU A 7 4.71 -1.06 -12.65
N ARG A 8 5.09 -1.40 -13.89
CA ARG A 8 4.27 -2.21 -14.79
C ARG A 8 4.06 -3.63 -14.24
N ASP A 9 5.14 -4.27 -13.75
CA ASP A 9 5.05 -5.59 -13.14
C ASP A 9 4.17 -5.58 -11.89
N MET A 10 4.30 -4.54 -11.06
CA MET A 10 3.45 -4.34 -9.88
C MET A 10 1.98 -4.17 -10.28
N GLY A 11 1.67 -3.32 -11.26
CA GLY A 11 0.31 -3.10 -11.75
C GLY A 11 -0.36 -4.37 -12.27
N LYS A 12 0.37 -5.19 -13.06
CA LYS A 12 -0.12 -6.49 -13.53
C LYS A 12 -0.51 -7.41 -12.37
N LEU A 13 0.38 -7.55 -11.39
CA LEU A 13 0.12 -8.40 -10.23
C LEU A 13 -1.06 -7.87 -9.38
N MET A 14 -1.25 -6.55 -9.27
CA MET A 14 -2.41 -5.98 -8.55
C MET A 14 -3.73 -6.42 -9.19
N VAL A 15 -3.82 -6.42 -10.52
CA VAL A 15 -5.01 -6.88 -11.25
C VAL A 15 -5.15 -8.41 -11.18
N GLU A 16 -4.09 -9.16 -11.45
CA GLU A 16 -4.08 -10.63 -11.39
C GLU A 16 -4.51 -11.18 -10.02
N ARG A 17 -4.17 -10.48 -8.95
CA ARG A 17 -4.52 -10.86 -7.57
C ARG A 17 -5.87 -10.30 -7.10
N GLY A 18 -6.59 -9.59 -7.97
CA GLY A 18 -7.89 -9.02 -7.65
C GLY A 18 -7.86 -7.93 -6.57
N LEU A 19 -6.75 -7.19 -6.48
CA LEU A 19 -6.59 -6.10 -5.51
C LEU A 19 -7.21 -4.79 -6.01
N VAL A 20 -7.45 -4.69 -7.30
CA VAL A 20 -8.05 -3.53 -7.98
C VAL A 20 -9.06 -3.98 -9.03
N ALA A 21 -10.01 -3.11 -9.35
CA ALA A 21 -10.99 -3.30 -10.41
C ALA A 21 -11.04 -2.04 -11.29
N GLY A 22 -10.90 -2.21 -12.63
CA GLY A 22 -10.86 -1.10 -13.57
C GLY A 22 -9.76 -0.08 -13.20
N PRO A 23 -10.02 1.22 -13.34
CA PRO A 23 -9.04 2.28 -13.05
C PRO A 23 -8.83 2.53 -11.54
N GLY A 24 -9.23 1.59 -10.68
CA GLY A 24 -9.02 1.66 -9.24
C GLY A 24 -7.58 1.37 -8.86
N GLY A 25 -7.12 1.98 -7.76
CA GLY A 25 -5.74 1.86 -7.29
C GLY A 25 -4.75 2.65 -8.14
N ASN A 26 -3.55 2.78 -7.64
CA ASN A 26 -2.46 3.51 -8.31
C ASN A 26 -1.10 3.17 -7.69
N THR A 27 -0.05 3.42 -8.46
CA THR A 27 1.32 3.07 -8.08
C THR A 27 2.27 4.24 -8.33
N SER A 28 3.37 4.28 -7.61
CA SER A 28 4.46 5.20 -7.90
C SER A 28 5.82 4.64 -7.52
N GLY A 29 6.86 5.17 -8.17
CA GLY A 29 8.24 4.85 -7.90
C GLY A 29 9.14 6.08 -7.93
N ARG A 30 10.19 6.08 -7.12
CA ARG A 30 11.21 7.13 -7.08
C ARG A 30 12.24 6.90 -8.18
N ASP A 31 12.55 7.95 -8.93
CA ASP A 31 13.64 8.00 -9.89
C ASP A 31 14.46 9.29 -9.65
N GLY A 32 15.47 9.20 -8.80
CA GLY A 32 16.21 10.36 -8.34
C GLY A 32 15.33 11.38 -7.62
N ASN A 33 15.26 12.61 -8.12
CA ASN A 33 14.37 13.67 -7.61
C ASN A 33 12.99 13.68 -8.31
N ARG A 34 12.64 12.62 -9.00
CA ARG A 34 11.35 12.48 -9.68
C ARG A 34 10.55 11.33 -9.08
N MET A 35 9.24 11.51 -9.04
CA MET A 35 8.27 10.45 -8.80
C MET A 35 7.61 10.09 -10.12
N ILE A 36 7.76 8.85 -10.55
CA ILE A 36 7.01 8.28 -11.66
C ILE A 36 5.76 7.65 -11.06
N CYS A 37 4.58 7.97 -11.59
CA CYS A 37 3.33 7.44 -11.07
C CYS A 37 2.32 7.11 -12.18
N SER A 38 1.38 6.23 -11.87
CA SER A 38 0.29 5.91 -12.78
C SER A 38 -0.54 7.16 -13.09
N PRO A 39 -0.99 7.33 -14.33
CA PRO A 39 -1.85 8.45 -14.72
C PRO A 39 -3.29 8.24 -14.23
N SER A 40 -4.01 9.35 -14.11
CA SER A 40 -5.40 9.35 -13.65
C SER A 40 -6.34 8.69 -14.67
N GLY A 41 -7.15 7.73 -14.22
CA GLY A 41 -8.17 7.08 -15.03
C GLY A 41 -7.66 5.92 -15.91
N TYR A 42 -6.42 5.50 -15.74
CA TYR A 42 -5.86 4.33 -16.44
C TYR A 42 -6.00 3.05 -15.61
N ASP A 43 -6.19 1.93 -16.28
CA ASP A 43 -6.03 0.62 -15.66
C ASP A 43 -4.54 0.38 -15.39
N VAL A 44 -4.17 0.08 -14.15
CA VAL A 44 -2.76 0.03 -13.72
C VAL A 44 -1.92 -1.05 -14.42
N ASP A 45 -2.56 -2.06 -15.04
CA ASP A 45 -1.91 -3.13 -15.81
C ASP A 45 -1.76 -2.82 -17.30
N ARG A 46 -2.28 -1.66 -17.77
CA ARG A 46 -2.35 -1.32 -19.20
C ARG A 46 -1.69 0.00 -19.55
N ILE A 47 -0.86 0.54 -18.68
CA ILE A 47 -0.12 1.78 -18.91
C ILE A 47 1.05 1.48 -19.84
N ALA A 48 1.11 2.12 -21.01
CA ALA A 48 2.26 2.03 -21.92
C ALA A 48 3.50 2.72 -21.34
N ASP A 49 4.69 2.36 -21.79
CA ASP A 49 5.95 2.85 -21.23
C ASP A 49 6.13 4.37 -21.33
N ASP A 50 5.51 5.01 -22.32
CA ASP A 50 5.52 6.46 -22.56
C ASP A 50 4.33 7.21 -21.94
N GLU A 51 3.41 6.49 -21.26
CA GLU A 51 2.21 7.06 -20.64
C GLU A 51 2.33 7.27 -19.14
N TRP A 52 3.49 7.09 -18.54
CA TRP A 52 3.69 7.35 -17.12
C TRP A 52 3.81 8.84 -16.81
N SER A 53 3.16 9.26 -15.73
CA SER A 53 3.23 10.64 -15.25
C SER A 53 4.50 10.86 -14.44
N VAL A 54 5.13 12.01 -14.62
CA VAL A 54 6.36 12.39 -13.90
C VAL A 54 6.09 13.64 -13.07
N VAL A 55 6.39 13.57 -11.78
CA VAL A 55 6.22 14.64 -10.80
C VAL A 55 7.57 14.96 -10.16
N ASP A 56 7.92 16.22 -10.06
CA ASP A 56 9.09 16.68 -9.31
C ASP A 56 8.89 16.46 -7.81
N MET A 57 9.82 15.76 -7.17
CA MET A 57 9.64 15.39 -5.77
C MET A 57 9.83 16.56 -4.80
N GLU A 58 10.56 17.59 -5.16
CA GLU A 58 10.77 18.75 -4.29
C GLU A 58 9.55 19.67 -4.30
N THR A 59 9.11 20.05 -5.49
CA THR A 59 8.07 21.06 -5.71
C THR A 59 6.66 20.48 -5.84
N GLY A 60 6.51 19.18 -6.14
CA GLY A 60 5.24 18.56 -6.49
C GLY A 60 4.72 18.94 -7.87
N LYS A 61 5.54 19.61 -8.70
CA LYS A 61 5.13 20.05 -10.04
C LYS A 61 5.05 18.86 -10.99
N HIS A 62 3.96 18.75 -11.75
CA HIS A 62 3.85 17.82 -12.87
C HIS A 62 4.82 18.24 -13.97
N LEU A 63 5.74 17.35 -14.38
CA LEU A 63 6.81 17.63 -15.33
C LEU A 63 6.48 17.13 -16.74
N SER A 64 5.95 15.90 -16.86
CA SER A 64 5.66 15.27 -18.15
C SER A 64 4.70 14.08 -18.03
N GLY A 65 4.27 13.56 -19.17
CA GLY A 65 3.28 12.47 -19.27
C GLY A 65 1.84 12.96 -19.10
N PRO A 66 0.85 12.04 -19.08
CA PRO A 66 -0.53 12.37 -18.80
C PRO A 66 -0.73 12.95 -17.39
N ARG A 67 -1.94 13.42 -17.09
CA ARG A 67 -2.27 13.91 -15.74
C ARG A 67 -1.99 12.82 -14.70
N PRO A 68 -1.21 13.09 -13.63
CA PRO A 68 -0.92 12.14 -12.57
C PRO A 68 -2.21 11.62 -11.90
N THR A 69 -2.14 10.42 -11.30
CA THR A 69 -3.22 9.95 -10.41
C THR A 69 -3.70 11.06 -9.50
N SER A 70 -4.99 11.10 -9.22
CA SER A 70 -5.58 12.11 -8.32
C SER A 70 -5.04 12.02 -6.89
N GLU A 71 -4.36 10.92 -6.54
CA GLU A 71 -3.76 10.67 -5.22
C GLU A 71 -2.24 10.85 -5.20
N TRP A 72 -1.68 11.49 -6.23
CA TRP A 72 -0.24 11.75 -6.35
C TRP A 72 0.38 12.41 -5.11
N GLU A 73 -0.36 13.30 -4.44
CA GLU A 73 0.13 13.98 -3.24
C GLU A 73 0.33 13.01 -2.08
N MET A 74 -0.56 12.04 -1.90
CA MET A 74 -0.43 10.97 -0.91
C MET A 74 0.86 10.16 -1.16
N HIS A 75 1.10 9.74 -2.40
CA HIS A 75 2.32 9.03 -2.79
C HIS A 75 3.59 9.85 -2.53
N LEU A 76 3.58 11.11 -2.96
CA LEU A 76 4.72 12.01 -2.77
C LEU A 76 5.07 12.18 -1.29
N ARG A 77 4.06 12.37 -0.43
CA ARG A 77 4.25 12.54 1.00
C ARG A 77 4.79 11.27 1.66
N ILE A 78 4.34 10.08 1.26
CA ILE A 78 4.89 8.81 1.73
C ILE A 78 6.37 8.71 1.38
N LEU A 79 6.74 8.94 0.11
CA LEU A 79 8.13 8.88 -0.35
C LEU A 79 9.02 9.90 0.35
N LYS A 80 8.51 11.11 0.66
CA LYS A 80 9.24 12.12 1.43
C LYS A 80 9.39 11.74 2.91
N ALA A 81 8.35 11.21 3.54
CA ALA A 81 8.35 10.83 4.95
C ALA A 81 9.19 9.57 5.23
N ARG A 82 9.38 8.72 4.22
CA ARG A 82 10.21 7.50 4.27
C ARG A 82 11.30 7.57 3.20
N PRO A 83 12.46 8.17 3.48
CA PRO A 83 13.54 8.30 2.48
C PRO A 83 14.02 6.98 1.89
N ASN A 84 13.91 5.88 2.64
CA ASN A 84 14.26 4.54 2.17
C ASN A 84 13.18 3.89 1.29
N ALA A 85 11.97 4.42 1.26
CA ALA A 85 10.92 3.92 0.37
C ALA A 85 11.17 4.44 -1.05
N ASN A 86 11.13 3.52 -2.01
CA ASN A 86 11.25 3.85 -3.43
C ASN A 86 9.96 3.57 -4.20
N PHE A 87 9.06 2.75 -3.65
CA PHE A 87 7.80 2.38 -4.31
C PHE A 87 6.62 2.51 -3.36
N VAL A 88 5.48 2.93 -3.91
CA VAL A 88 4.20 3.00 -3.21
C VAL A 88 3.16 2.22 -4.03
N CYS A 89 2.37 1.40 -3.34
CA CYS A 89 1.27 0.62 -3.87
C CYS A 89 -0.01 1.03 -3.15
N HIS A 90 -0.99 1.58 -3.88
CA HIS A 90 -2.33 1.85 -3.37
C HIS A 90 -3.34 0.98 -4.11
N ALA A 91 -4.16 0.25 -3.37
CA ALA A 91 -5.15 -0.68 -3.89
C ALA A 91 -6.43 -0.68 -3.05
N HIS A 92 -7.48 -1.28 -3.62
CA HIS A 92 -8.79 -1.45 -2.98
C HIS A 92 -9.09 -2.94 -2.74
N PRO A 93 -8.25 -3.66 -1.94
CA PRO A 93 -8.41 -5.10 -1.73
C PRO A 93 -9.77 -5.38 -1.09
N PRO A 94 -10.63 -6.21 -1.71
CA PRO A 94 -12.06 -6.24 -1.38
C PRO A 94 -12.37 -6.75 0.02
N ILE A 95 -11.66 -7.81 0.48
CA ILE A 95 -11.94 -8.36 1.81
C ILE A 95 -11.40 -7.44 2.91
N THR A 96 -10.19 -6.93 2.73
CA THR A 96 -9.62 -5.95 3.66
C THR A 96 -10.50 -4.71 3.75
N THR A 97 -10.88 -4.14 2.59
CA THR A 97 -11.74 -2.95 2.55
C THR A 97 -13.10 -3.21 3.21
N GLY A 98 -13.68 -4.39 2.99
CA GLY A 98 -14.92 -4.80 3.65
C GLY A 98 -14.80 -4.84 5.18
N LEU A 99 -13.78 -5.51 5.71
CA LEU A 99 -13.56 -5.64 7.15
C LEU A 99 -13.29 -4.29 7.81
N ILE A 100 -12.39 -3.47 7.25
CA ILE A 100 -12.08 -2.16 7.84
C ILE A 100 -13.23 -1.18 7.76
N SER A 101 -14.06 -1.25 6.70
CA SER A 101 -15.28 -0.44 6.58
C SER A 101 -16.36 -0.88 7.58
N GLY A 102 -16.37 -2.17 7.94
CA GLY A 102 -17.19 -2.71 9.04
C GLY A 102 -16.65 -2.38 10.43
N GLY A 103 -15.61 -1.56 10.55
CA GLY A 103 -15.02 -1.12 11.82
C GLY A 103 -13.99 -2.07 12.43
N MET A 104 -13.63 -3.14 11.73
CA MET A 104 -12.60 -4.09 12.20
C MET A 104 -11.19 -3.61 11.84
N GLU A 105 -10.21 -4.04 12.62
CA GLU A 105 -8.80 -3.98 12.27
C GLU A 105 -8.33 -5.36 11.79
N ILE A 106 -7.34 -5.40 10.93
CA ILE A 106 -6.71 -6.65 10.51
C ILE A 106 -5.72 -7.06 11.60
N LEU A 107 -6.02 -8.17 12.24
CA LEU A 107 -5.23 -8.69 13.36
C LEU A 107 -4.08 -9.59 12.88
N PRO A 108 -3.06 -9.85 13.70
CA PRO A 108 -1.96 -10.75 13.37
C PRO A 108 -2.43 -12.22 13.45
N TRP A 109 -2.85 -12.77 12.31
CA TRP A 109 -3.29 -14.17 12.20
C TRP A 109 -2.19 -15.13 11.80
N THR A 110 -1.14 -14.60 11.17
CA THR A 110 -0.04 -15.40 10.63
C THR A 110 1.31 -14.78 10.95
N PRO A 111 2.38 -15.56 11.09
CA PRO A 111 3.73 -15.03 11.23
C PRO A 111 4.13 -14.10 10.06
N ASP A 112 3.68 -14.38 8.83
CA ASP A 112 3.99 -13.55 7.67
C ASP A 112 3.41 -12.13 7.81
N PHE A 113 2.21 -11.97 8.38
CA PHE A 113 1.66 -10.63 8.65
C PHE A 113 2.58 -9.86 9.60
N VAL A 114 3.04 -10.49 10.68
CA VAL A 114 3.94 -9.86 11.64
C VAL A 114 5.30 -9.55 11.01
N ALA A 115 5.83 -10.48 10.19
CA ALA A 115 7.16 -10.35 9.60
C ALA A 115 7.24 -9.29 8.49
N TYR A 116 6.19 -9.15 7.67
CA TYR A 116 6.21 -8.27 6.48
C TYR A 116 5.45 -6.96 6.68
N VAL A 117 4.36 -6.98 7.46
CA VAL A 117 3.46 -5.83 7.63
C VAL A 117 3.60 -5.25 9.03
N ASP A 118 3.35 -6.05 10.05
CA ASP A 118 3.40 -5.73 11.49
C ASP A 118 2.42 -4.61 11.88
N LEU A 119 2.74 -3.36 11.59
CA LEU A 119 2.00 -2.19 12.05
C LEU A 119 1.19 -1.56 10.91
N VAL A 120 -0.11 -1.46 11.12
CA VAL A 120 -1.05 -0.80 10.20
C VAL A 120 -1.71 0.38 10.91
N TYR A 121 -1.69 1.53 10.28
CA TYR A 121 -2.41 2.72 10.76
C TYR A 121 -3.81 2.78 10.15
N TYR A 122 -4.84 2.91 10.98
CA TYR A 122 -6.23 2.93 10.52
C TYR A 122 -6.77 4.34 10.52
N LEU A 123 -7.19 4.82 9.36
CA LEU A 123 -7.84 6.12 9.21
C LEU A 123 -9.36 5.96 9.03
N PRO A 124 -10.17 6.82 9.67
CA PRO A 124 -11.58 6.96 9.32
C PRO A 124 -11.69 7.42 7.86
N PHE A 125 -12.92 7.43 7.33
CA PHE A 125 -13.14 7.98 5.99
C PHE A 125 -12.67 9.43 5.92
N VAL A 126 -11.78 9.69 4.98
CA VAL A 126 -11.33 11.02 4.57
C VAL A 126 -11.57 11.14 3.07
N LYS A 127 -11.96 12.31 2.60
CA LYS A 127 -12.25 12.55 1.18
C LYS A 127 -11.06 12.11 0.30
N PRO A 128 -11.26 11.16 -0.63
CA PRO A 128 -10.21 10.73 -1.56
C PRO A 128 -9.64 11.90 -2.35
N SER A 129 -8.38 11.78 -2.77
CA SER A 129 -7.69 12.79 -3.60
C SER A 129 -7.60 14.18 -2.95
N SER A 130 -7.71 14.28 -1.63
CA SER A 130 -7.56 15.53 -0.89
C SER A 130 -6.18 15.64 -0.24
N THR A 131 -5.71 16.88 -0.08
CA THR A 131 -4.52 17.18 0.74
C THR A 131 -4.69 16.69 2.18
N GLU A 132 -5.90 16.76 2.73
CA GLU A 132 -6.20 16.23 4.07
C GLU A 132 -5.87 14.73 4.15
N LEU A 133 -6.34 13.93 3.19
CA LEU A 133 -6.01 12.50 3.13
C LEU A 133 -4.50 12.28 3.08
N ALA A 134 -3.81 13.02 2.21
CA ALA A 134 -2.37 12.90 2.04
C ALA A 134 -1.60 13.24 3.34
N VAL A 135 -2.02 14.27 4.07
CA VAL A 135 -1.45 14.65 5.38
C VAL A 135 -1.72 13.57 6.43
N ARG A 136 -2.95 13.07 6.52
CA ARG A 136 -3.30 12.02 7.49
C ARG A 136 -2.55 10.71 7.24
N VAL A 137 -2.34 10.34 5.98
CA VAL A 137 -1.50 9.19 5.61
C VAL A 137 -0.05 9.43 6.04
N GLU A 138 0.50 10.62 5.78
CA GLU A 138 1.86 10.99 6.21
C GLU A 138 2.04 10.86 7.74
N GLU A 139 1.04 11.23 8.54
CA GLU A 139 1.07 11.04 10.00
C GLU A 139 1.27 9.56 10.36
N GLY A 140 0.50 8.65 9.75
CA GLY A 140 0.65 7.21 9.95
C GLY A 140 2.02 6.68 9.56
N VAL A 141 2.58 7.19 8.45
CA VAL A 141 3.93 6.87 7.99
C VAL A 141 4.98 7.32 9.00
N ARG A 142 4.89 8.55 9.49
CA ARG A 142 5.83 9.12 10.48
C ARG A 142 5.72 8.44 11.85
N ALA A 143 4.55 7.93 12.21
CA ALA A 143 4.33 7.14 13.43
C ALA A 143 4.99 5.75 13.39
N GLY A 144 5.65 5.37 12.28
CA GLY A 144 6.41 4.12 12.19
C GLY A 144 5.63 2.95 11.59
N ASN A 145 4.42 3.17 11.12
CA ASN A 145 3.63 2.11 10.50
C ASN A 145 4.20 1.69 9.14
N ASN A 146 3.84 0.50 8.68
CA ASN A 146 4.26 -0.09 7.40
C ASN A 146 3.17 -0.11 6.34
N ALA A 147 1.95 0.21 6.74
CA ALA A 147 0.79 0.36 5.88
C ALA A 147 -0.20 1.37 6.50
N VAL A 148 -1.05 1.94 5.67
CA VAL A 148 -2.21 2.73 6.13
C VAL A 148 -3.47 2.15 5.50
N ALA A 149 -4.43 1.78 6.34
CA ALA A 149 -5.76 1.30 5.97
C ALA A 149 -6.75 2.47 6.02
N LEU A 150 -7.42 2.71 4.92
CA LEU A 150 -8.35 3.82 4.68
C LEU A 150 -9.77 3.26 4.70
N ARG A 151 -10.53 3.48 5.76
CA ARG A 151 -11.91 2.99 5.88
C ARG A 151 -12.78 3.50 4.72
N ASN A 152 -13.57 2.60 4.14
CA ASN A 152 -14.43 2.86 2.97
C ASN A 152 -13.66 3.32 1.72
N HIS A 153 -12.38 2.95 1.61
CA HIS A 153 -11.55 3.32 0.48
C HIS A 153 -10.61 2.17 0.07
N GLY A 154 -9.56 1.90 0.83
CA GLY A 154 -8.57 0.89 0.48
C GLY A 154 -7.38 0.88 1.42
N VAL A 155 -6.22 0.48 0.89
CA VAL A 155 -4.96 0.38 1.63
C VAL A 155 -3.83 1.00 0.82
N VAL A 156 -2.87 1.62 1.48
CA VAL A 156 -1.60 2.05 0.89
C VAL A 156 -0.42 1.43 1.63
N THR A 157 0.54 0.92 0.86
CA THR A 157 1.77 0.31 1.33
C THR A 157 2.97 0.87 0.58
N TRP A 158 4.17 0.71 1.12
CA TRP A 158 5.41 1.18 0.52
C TRP A 158 6.57 0.25 0.83
N GLY A 159 7.66 0.37 0.05
CA GLY A 159 8.84 -0.44 0.22
C GLY A 159 10.07 0.13 -0.48
N THR A 160 11.24 -0.41 -0.13
CA THR A 160 12.52 -0.11 -0.79
C THR A 160 12.56 -0.65 -2.23
N ALA A 161 11.86 -1.76 -2.48
CA ALA A 161 11.62 -2.35 -3.79
C ALA A 161 10.12 -2.49 -4.02
N TRP A 162 9.70 -2.53 -5.30
CA TRP A 162 8.29 -2.70 -5.65
C TRP A 162 7.69 -4.00 -5.09
N ARG A 163 8.48 -5.09 -5.08
CA ARG A 163 8.05 -6.38 -4.51
C ARG A 163 7.74 -6.27 -3.04
N GLN A 164 8.48 -5.47 -2.28
CA GLN A 164 8.21 -5.25 -0.85
C GLN A 164 6.90 -4.47 -0.65
N ALA A 165 6.67 -3.40 -1.41
CA ALA A 165 5.40 -2.65 -1.37
C ALA A 165 4.21 -3.55 -1.71
N PHE A 166 4.32 -4.33 -2.80
CA PHE A 166 3.29 -5.26 -3.24
C PHE A 166 3.07 -6.42 -2.25
N SER A 167 4.15 -7.02 -1.71
CA SER A 167 4.03 -8.14 -0.75
C SER A 167 3.26 -7.74 0.51
N LYS A 168 3.49 -6.55 1.04
CA LYS A 168 2.69 -6.03 2.15
C LYS A 168 1.21 -5.94 1.80
N MET A 169 0.88 -5.45 0.62
CA MET A 169 -0.51 -5.32 0.15
C MET A 169 -1.20 -6.68 0.05
N ILE A 170 -0.57 -7.66 -0.59
CA ILE A 170 -1.17 -8.98 -0.76
C ILE A 170 -1.27 -9.76 0.57
N ILE A 171 -0.31 -9.61 1.47
CA ILE A 171 -0.34 -10.23 2.80
C ILE A 171 -1.48 -9.63 3.65
N ILE A 172 -1.71 -8.33 3.58
CA ILE A 172 -2.86 -7.69 4.26
C ILE A 172 -4.18 -8.29 3.76
N GLU A 173 -4.36 -8.42 2.45
CA GLU A 173 -5.58 -9.01 1.87
C GLU A 173 -5.73 -10.49 2.23
N ASP A 174 -4.64 -11.27 2.19
CA ASP A 174 -4.67 -12.69 2.55
C ASP A 174 -4.96 -12.91 4.05
N THR A 175 -4.39 -12.05 4.89
CA THR A 175 -4.69 -12.01 6.33
C THR A 175 -6.15 -11.63 6.59
N ALA A 176 -6.70 -10.70 5.83
CA ALA A 176 -8.12 -10.33 5.90
C ALA A 176 -9.05 -11.49 5.53
N LYS A 177 -8.70 -12.29 4.51
CA LYS A 177 -9.42 -13.52 4.14
C LYS A 177 -9.37 -14.55 5.27
N THR A 178 -8.20 -14.74 5.86
CA THR A 178 -8.00 -15.63 7.01
C THR A 178 -8.85 -15.18 8.20
N GLN A 179 -8.83 -13.88 8.52
CA GLN A 179 -9.66 -13.30 9.58
C GLN A 179 -11.14 -13.53 9.31
N MET A 180 -11.62 -13.28 8.10
CA MET A 180 -13.02 -13.49 7.72
C MET A 180 -13.41 -14.97 7.91
N ALA A 181 -12.58 -15.89 7.46
CA ALA A 181 -12.82 -17.34 7.62
C ALA A 181 -12.86 -17.75 9.10
N ALA A 182 -11.95 -17.22 9.93
CA ALA A 182 -11.92 -17.50 11.37
C ALA A 182 -13.16 -16.97 12.10
N LEU A 183 -13.64 -15.78 11.72
CA LEU A 183 -14.88 -15.19 12.25
C LEU A 183 -16.10 -16.05 11.90
N ILE A 184 -16.18 -16.56 10.67
CA ILE A 184 -17.26 -17.47 10.24
C ILE A 184 -17.18 -18.80 11.00
N ALA A 185 -15.99 -19.32 11.26
CA ALA A 185 -15.79 -20.54 12.07
C ALA A 185 -16.18 -20.39 13.54
N GLY A 186 -16.37 -19.17 14.04
CA GLY A 186 -17.01 -18.85 15.32
C GLY A 186 -16.11 -18.85 16.55
N LYS A 187 -14.81 -19.18 16.42
CA LYS A 187 -13.84 -19.12 17.52
C LYS A 187 -12.51 -18.51 17.06
N PRO A 188 -12.51 -17.19 16.75
CA PRO A 188 -11.32 -16.52 16.25
C PRO A 188 -10.22 -16.48 17.31
N GLN A 189 -9.01 -16.91 16.95
CA GLN A 189 -7.83 -16.93 17.81
C GLN A 189 -6.64 -16.32 17.03
N PRO A 190 -6.52 -15.00 16.97
CA PRO A 190 -5.32 -14.36 16.43
C PRO A 190 -4.10 -14.65 17.30
N LEU A 191 -2.91 -14.44 16.79
CA LEU A 191 -1.68 -14.55 17.57
C LEU A 191 -1.75 -13.64 18.80
N SER A 192 -1.38 -14.16 19.95
CA SER A 192 -1.23 -13.42 21.19
C SER A 192 -0.04 -12.44 21.10
N GLU A 193 -0.01 -11.43 21.95
CA GLU A 193 1.10 -10.50 22.03
C GLU A 193 2.45 -11.20 22.24
N ALA A 194 2.49 -12.26 23.04
CA ALA A 194 3.70 -13.05 23.27
C ALA A 194 4.18 -13.76 21.99
N GLU A 195 3.26 -14.33 21.21
CA GLU A 195 3.57 -14.98 19.92
C GLU A 195 4.02 -13.94 18.87
N VAL A 196 3.35 -12.79 18.81
CA VAL A 196 3.77 -11.66 17.95
C VAL A 196 5.19 -11.22 18.30
N ASN A 197 5.48 -11.03 19.58
CA ASN A 197 6.83 -10.64 20.03
C ASN A 197 7.88 -11.71 19.76
N HIS A 198 7.50 -13.00 19.84
CA HIS A 198 8.38 -14.10 19.45
C HIS A 198 8.76 -14.01 17.96
N VAL A 199 7.77 -13.82 17.07
CA VAL A 199 8.03 -13.66 15.62
C VAL A 199 8.89 -12.43 15.34
N ARG A 200 8.63 -11.30 16.00
CA ARG A 200 9.45 -10.07 15.87
C ARG A 200 10.91 -10.28 16.27
N GLY A 201 11.17 -11.16 17.23
CA GLY A 201 12.51 -11.49 17.73
C GLY A 201 13.28 -12.50 16.86
N MET A 202 12.67 -13.11 15.86
CA MET A 202 13.34 -14.05 14.96
C MET A 202 14.30 -13.33 14.03
N GLU A 203 15.58 -13.73 14.02
CA GLU A 203 16.62 -13.11 13.20
C GLU A 203 16.28 -13.12 11.71
N VAL A 204 15.72 -14.23 11.21
CA VAL A 204 15.28 -14.38 9.81
C VAL A 204 14.21 -13.37 9.42
N GLU A 205 13.34 -12.99 10.34
CA GLU A 205 12.24 -12.06 10.07
C GLU A 205 12.68 -10.59 10.05
N ALA A 206 13.79 -10.24 10.69
CA ALA A 206 14.34 -8.88 10.70
C ALA A 206 14.71 -8.37 9.29
N TYR A 207 15.03 -9.25 8.35
CA TYR A 207 15.37 -8.92 6.96
C TYR A 207 14.15 -8.71 6.03
N ARG A 208 12.95 -9.01 6.51
CA ARG A 208 11.73 -8.96 5.71
C ARG A 208 10.97 -7.63 5.81
N ARG A 209 11.33 -6.79 6.79
CA ARG A 209 10.67 -5.50 7.06
C ARG A 209 11.22 -4.32 6.29
#